data_f597e505c386b6427ea8fc9c99eb51f0
#
_entry.id   f597e505c386b6427ea8fc9c99eb51f0
#
_cell.length_a   1.000
_cell.length_b   1.000
_cell.length_c   1.000
_cell.angle_alpha   90.00
_cell.angle_beta   90.00
_cell.angle_gamma   90.00
#
_symmetry.space_group_name_H-M   'P 1'
#
loop_
_entity.id
_entity.type
_entity.pdbx_description
1 polymer ?
#
loop_
_entity_poly.entity_id
_entity_poly.type
_entity_poly.pdbx_seq_one_letter_code
_entity_poly.pdbx_strand_id
1 'polypeptide(L)'
;MVLAMIVGRFLSLPFLFLKYLLLPSIRDERGKTIPLDRPARLRFFLEDAGGLFVKFGDLLAMRFDLLPLAHAVQLLNLRDHGGITPAEKMFAVFHEEFGKPIHAVFESVNERPLIV
;
A
#
# COMPACT_ATOMS: atom_id res chain seq x y z
N MET A 1 14.44 -15.86 -7.36
CA MET A 1 14.08 -14.81 -6.36
C MET A 1 12.83 -14.04 -6.76
N VAL A 2 12.79 -13.44 -7.94
CA VAL A 2 11.59 -12.70 -8.44
C VAL A 2 10.35 -13.60 -8.53
N LEU A 3 10.49 -14.81 -9.03
CA LEU A 3 9.39 -15.77 -9.15
C LEU A 3 8.78 -16.13 -7.78
N ALA A 4 9.62 -16.34 -6.77
CA ALA A 4 9.17 -16.64 -5.40
C ALA A 4 8.40 -15.44 -4.78
N MET A 5 8.81 -14.21 -5.07
CA MET A 5 8.08 -13.00 -4.65
C MET A 5 6.73 -12.87 -5.36
N ILE A 6 6.67 -13.17 -6.66
CA ILE A 6 5.43 -13.15 -7.43
C ILE A 6 4.46 -14.22 -6.92
N VAL A 7 4.93 -15.44 -6.73
CA VAL A 7 4.11 -16.56 -6.22
C VAL A 7 3.62 -16.26 -4.80
N GLY A 8 4.49 -15.74 -3.93
CA GLY A 8 4.11 -15.35 -2.57
C GLY A 8 3.02 -14.27 -2.56
N ARG A 9 3.11 -13.28 -3.44
CA ARG A 9 2.08 -12.25 -3.61
C ARG A 9 0.77 -12.80 -4.15
N PHE A 10 0.84 -13.68 -5.13
CA PHE A 10 -0.35 -14.31 -5.70
C PHE A 10 -1.13 -15.15 -4.68
N LEU A 11 -0.41 -15.83 -3.77
CA LEU A 11 -1.01 -16.62 -2.68
C LEU A 11 -1.54 -15.73 -1.54
N SER A 12 -0.94 -14.57 -1.31
CA SER A 12 -1.38 -13.65 -0.25
C SER A 12 -2.68 -12.90 -0.59
N LEU A 13 -2.96 -12.63 -1.87
CA LEU A 13 -4.14 -11.88 -2.29
C LEU A 13 -5.47 -12.55 -1.90
N PRO A 14 -5.71 -13.85 -2.16
CA PRO A 14 -6.96 -14.50 -1.73
C PRO A 14 -7.09 -14.55 -0.22
N PHE A 15 -5.97 -14.67 0.51
CA PHE A 15 -5.98 -14.60 1.98
C PHE A 15 -6.36 -13.21 2.48
N LEU A 16 -5.82 -12.15 1.88
CA LEU A 16 -6.19 -10.77 2.19
C LEU A 16 -7.66 -10.50 1.87
N PHE A 17 -8.13 -10.98 0.73
CA PHE A 17 -9.53 -10.85 0.34
C PHE A 17 -10.46 -11.50 1.38
N LEU A 18 -10.17 -12.74 1.78
CA LEU A 18 -10.92 -13.45 2.80
C LEU A 18 -10.85 -12.75 4.15
N LYS A 19 -9.67 -12.26 4.54
CA LYS A 19 -9.47 -11.47 5.76
C LYS A 19 -10.43 -10.29 5.80
N TYR A 20 -10.46 -9.45 4.77
CA TYR A 20 -11.33 -8.27 4.74
C TYR A 20 -12.80 -8.58 4.51
N LEU A 21 -13.12 -9.75 3.96
CA LEU A 21 -14.50 -10.21 3.86
C LEU A 21 -15.10 -10.59 5.23
N LEU A 22 -14.29 -11.19 6.10
CA LEU A 22 -14.73 -11.74 7.38
C LEU A 22 -14.56 -10.78 8.58
N LEU A 23 -13.60 -9.84 8.52
CA LEU A 23 -13.34 -8.91 9.63
C LEU A 23 -14.48 -7.91 9.81
N PRO A 24 -15.07 -7.79 11.01
CA PRO A 24 -16.11 -6.81 11.28
C PRO A 24 -15.58 -5.39 11.47
N SER A 25 -14.35 -5.25 12.00
CA SER A 25 -13.74 -3.97 12.31
C SER A 25 -12.21 -4.10 12.36
N ILE A 26 -11.52 -2.99 12.20
CA ILE A 26 -10.07 -2.89 12.40
C ILE A 26 -9.75 -1.82 13.44
N ARG A 27 -8.55 -1.85 14.00
CA ARG A 27 -8.02 -0.77 14.84
C ARG A 27 -7.12 0.14 14.02
N ASP A 28 -7.37 1.43 14.10
CA ASP A 28 -6.50 2.47 13.56
C ASP A 28 -5.19 2.57 14.37
N GLU A 29 -4.19 3.23 13.82
CA GLU A 29 -2.90 3.53 14.49
C GLU A 29 -3.09 4.25 15.83
N ARG A 30 -4.19 4.98 15.98
CA ARG A 30 -4.60 5.66 17.23
C ARG A 30 -5.39 4.76 18.20
N GLY A 31 -5.49 3.46 17.91
CA GLY A 31 -6.23 2.51 18.74
C GLY A 31 -7.76 2.59 18.63
N LYS A 32 -8.29 3.46 17.74
CA LYS A 32 -9.73 3.61 17.53
C LYS A 32 -10.25 2.46 16.68
N THR A 33 -11.33 1.84 17.10
CA THR A 33 -12.02 0.80 16.32
C THR A 33 -12.82 1.43 15.18
N ILE A 34 -12.50 1.05 13.95
CA ILE A 34 -13.21 1.49 12.74
C ILE A 34 -14.06 0.32 12.25
N PRO A 35 -15.39 0.48 12.15
CA PRO A 35 -16.24 -0.53 11.56
C PRO A 35 -15.91 -0.69 10.06
N LEU A 36 -15.79 -1.94 9.61
CA LEU A 36 -15.54 -2.24 8.21
C LEU A 36 -16.87 -2.36 7.46
N ASP A 37 -17.38 -1.24 6.99
CA ASP A 37 -18.40 -1.22 5.95
C ASP A 37 -17.82 -1.59 4.58
N ARG A 38 -18.66 -1.74 3.56
CA ARG A 38 -18.20 -2.15 2.20
C ARG A 38 -17.16 -1.21 1.61
N PRO A 39 -17.32 0.13 1.66
CA PRO A 39 -16.32 1.07 1.18
C PRO A 39 -14.98 0.97 1.91
N ALA A 40 -14.99 0.88 3.25
CA ALA A 40 -13.79 0.75 4.05
C ALA A 40 -13.06 -0.59 3.79
N ARG A 41 -13.81 -1.69 3.59
CA ARG A 41 -13.23 -3.00 3.23
C ARG A 41 -12.40 -2.91 1.95
N LEU A 42 -12.95 -2.28 0.92
CA LEU A 42 -12.25 -2.10 -0.36
C LEU A 42 -10.96 -1.28 -0.17
N ARG A 43 -11.05 -0.18 0.55
CA ARG A 43 -9.89 0.68 0.83
C ARG A 43 -8.78 -0.09 1.53
N PHE A 44 -9.06 -0.70 2.69
CA PHE A 44 -8.04 -1.40 3.47
C PHE A 44 -7.49 -2.64 2.76
N PHE A 45 -8.29 -3.32 1.96
CA PHE A 45 -7.81 -4.39 1.10
C PHE A 45 -6.77 -3.89 0.09
N LEU A 46 -7.02 -2.76 -0.57
CA LEU A 46 -6.09 -2.18 -1.54
C LEU A 46 -4.82 -1.63 -0.86
N GLU A 47 -4.93 -1.06 0.34
CA GLU A 47 -3.79 -0.62 1.14
C GLU A 47 -2.88 -1.80 1.50
N ASP A 48 -3.42 -2.87 2.05
CA ASP A 48 -2.65 -4.07 2.43
C ASP A 48 -2.08 -4.82 1.22
N ALA A 49 -2.79 -4.84 0.10
CA ALA A 49 -2.28 -5.39 -1.15
C ALA A 49 -1.10 -4.57 -1.69
N GLY A 50 -1.08 -3.25 -1.44
CA GLY A 50 0.02 -2.34 -1.71
C GLY A 50 0.40 -2.19 -3.17
N GLY A 51 1.44 -1.41 -3.44
CA GLY A 51 2.03 -1.25 -4.76
C GLY A 51 1.01 -0.84 -5.83
N LEU A 52 0.86 -1.66 -6.86
CA LEU A 52 -0.05 -1.39 -8.00
C LEU A 52 -1.52 -1.27 -7.58
N PHE A 53 -1.94 -1.99 -6.53
CA PHE A 53 -3.33 -1.95 -6.05
C PHE A 53 -3.70 -0.59 -5.45
N VAL A 54 -2.78 0.09 -4.80
CA VAL A 54 -2.97 1.47 -4.32
C VAL A 54 -3.18 2.41 -5.50
N LYS A 55 -2.35 2.31 -6.55
CA LYS A 55 -2.50 3.11 -7.77
C LYS A 55 -3.81 2.82 -8.51
N PHE A 56 -4.21 1.57 -8.54
CA PHE A 56 -5.51 1.18 -9.08
C PHE A 56 -6.67 1.79 -8.27
N GLY A 57 -6.57 1.81 -6.94
CA GLY A 57 -7.53 2.47 -6.07
C GLY A 57 -7.62 3.98 -6.31
N ASP A 58 -6.48 4.65 -6.53
CA ASP A 58 -6.44 6.08 -6.90
C ASP A 58 -7.18 6.35 -8.20
N LEU A 59 -7.01 5.50 -9.21
CA LEU A 59 -7.73 5.62 -10.49
C LEU A 59 -9.22 5.38 -10.31
N LEU A 60 -9.61 4.39 -9.52
CA LEU A 60 -11.02 4.12 -9.22
C LEU A 60 -11.68 5.26 -8.44
N ALA A 61 -10.94 5.94 -7.57
CA ALA A 61 -11.45 7.08 -6.82
C ALA A 61 -11.92 8.23 -7.71
N MET A 62 -11.38 8.34 -8.93
CA MET A 62 -11.76 9.36 -9.91
C MET A 62 -12.94 8.92 -10.82
N ARG A 63 -13.38 7.68 -10.72
CA ARG A 63 -14.39 7.08 -11.58
C ARG A 63 -15.73 6.94 -10.86
N PHE A 64 -16.42 8.07 -10.71
CA PHE A 64 -17.76 8.13 -10.10
C PHE A 64 -18.85 7.43 -10.94
N ASP A 65 -18.53 7.09 -12.17
CA ASP A 65 -19.38 6.30 -13.07
C ASP A 65 -19.33 4.81 -12.79
N LEU A 66 -18.22 4.31 -12.19
CA LEU A 66 -18.02 2.91 -11.89
C LEU A 66 -18.34 2.53 -10.45
N LEU A 67 -18.13 3.45 -9.51
CA LEU A 67 -18.29 3.20 -8.10
C LEU A 67 -19.27 4.16 -7.44
N PRO A 68 -20.07 3.69 -6.46
CA PRO A 68 -20.85 4.56 -5.61
C PRO A 68 -19.96 5.60 -4.90
N LEU A 69 -20.49 6.81 -4.71
CA LEU A 69 -19.76 7.93 -4.10
C LEU A 69 -19.08 7.57 -2.77
N ALA A 70 -19.74 6.79 -1.92
CA ALA A 70 -19.19 6.35 -0.64
C ALA A 70 -17.88 5.54 -0.80
N HIS A 71 -17.76 4.71 -1.85
CA HIS A 71 -16.53 3.97 -2.16
C HIS A 71 -15.44 4.92 -2.70
N ALA A 72 -15.79 5.81 -3.62
CA ALA A 72 -14.86 6.78 -4.17
C ALA A 72 -14.26 7.68 -3.07
N VAL A 73 -15.09 8.18 -2.15
CA VAL A 73 -14.63 9.02 -1.02
C VAL A 73 -13.68 8.25 -0.10
N GLN A 74 -13.95 6.96 0.17
CA GLN A 74 -13.01 6.13 0.95
C GLN A 74 -11.69 5.90 0.22
N LEU A 75 -11.71 5.71 -1.10
CA LEU A 75 -10.50 5.51 -1.90
C LEU A 75 -9.63 6.77 -2.02
N LEU A 76 -10.21 7.97 -1.90
CA LEU A 76 -9.42 9.20 -1.82
C LEU A 76 -8.46 9.21 -0.62
N ASN A 77 -8.79 8.52 0.45
CA ASN A 77 -7.92 8.40 1.62
C ASN A 77 -6.70 7.49 1.39
N LEU A 78 -6.65 6.71 0.31
CA LEU A 78 -5.46 5.91 -0.05
C LEU A 78 -4.23 6.80 -0.31
N ARG A 79 -4.42 8.01 -0.79
CA ARG A 79 -3.33 8.96 -1.10
C ARG A 79 -2.57 9.44 0.13
N ASP A 80 -3.28 9.54 1.25
CA ASP A 80 -2.73 10.14 2.47
C ASP A 80 -2.07 9.08 3.38
N HIS A 81 -2.24 7.79 3.09
CA HIS A 81 -1.80 6.68 3.93
C HIS A 81 -0.95 5.65 3.18
N GLY A 82 -0.27 6.08 2.12
CA GLY A 82 0.71 5.25 1.42
C GLY A 82 1.79 4.77 2.41
N GLY A 83 1.99 3.46 2.51
CA GLY A 83 2.99 2.89 3.40
C GLY A 83 4.39 3.44 3.10
N ILE A 84 5.05 4.00 4.09
CA ILE A 84 6.42 4.47 3.98
C ILE A 84 7.35 3.24 3.94
N THR A 85 8.11 3.11 2.86
CA THR A 85 9.18 2.12 2.80
C THR A 85 10.38 2.61 3.61
N PRO A 86 10.87 1.83 4.60
CA PRO A 86 12.04 2.21 5.36
C PRO A 86 13.26 2.47 4.45
N ALA A 87 14.04 3.52 4.76
CA ALA A 87 15.21 3.91 3.98
C ALA A 87 16.23 2.76 3.82
N GLU A 88 16.39 1.95 4.86
CA GLU A 88 17.29 0.78 4.84
C GLU A 88 16.92 -0.21 3.73
N LYS A 89 15.63 -0.45 3.50
CA LYS A 89 15.19 -1.33 2.39
C LYS A 89 15.51 -0.72 1.03
N MET A 90 15.35 0.59 0.89
CA MET A 90 15.71 1.31 -0.34
C MET A 90 17.21 1.26 -0.59
N PHE A 91 18.02 1.45 0.45
CA PHE A 91 19.48 1.37 0.35
C PHE A 91 19.96 -0.04 0.00
N ALA A 92 19.31 -1.07 0.54
CA ALA A 92 19.60 -2.46 0.21
C ALA A 92 19.34 -2.76 -1.28
N VAL A 93 18.19 -2.33 -1.81
CA VAL A 93 17.85 -2.47 -3.24
C VAL A 93 18.83 -1.69 -4.12
N PHE A 94 19.18 -0.46 -3.71
CA PHE A 94 20.17 0.33 -4.44
C PHE A 94 21.52 -0.37 -4.50
N HIS A 95 21.98 -0.93 -3.38
CA HIS A 95 23.23 -1.67 -3.33
C HIS A 95 23.20 -2.94 -4.20
N GLU A 96 22.08 -3.65 -4.20
CA GLU A 96 21.89 -4.85 -5.03
C GLU A 96 21.94 -4.53 -6.52
N GLU A 97 21.30 -3.43 -6.94
CA GLU A 97 21.23 -3.04 -8.36
C GLU A 97 22.52 -2.37 -8.88
N PHE A 98 23.14 -1.52 -8.09
CA PHE A 98 24.31 -0.73 -8.51
C PHE A 98 25.66 -1.29 -8.05
N GLY A 99 25.66 -2.30 -7.18
CA GLY A 99 26.88 -2.92 -6.64
C GLY A 99 27.71 -1.98 -5.74
N LYS A 100 27.17 -0.82 -5.38
CA LYS A 100 27.83 0.20 -4.55
C LYS A 100 26.85 0.75 -3.52
N PRO A 101 27.32 1.14 -2.32
CA PRO A 101 26.48 1.81 -1.35
C PRO A 101 26.04 3.18 -1.87
N ILE A 102 24.84 3.61 -1.49
CA ILE A 102 24.22 4.87 -1.98
C ILE A 102 25.13 6.10 -1.72
N HIS A 103 25.81 6.13 -0.57
CA HIS A 103 26.73 7.22 -0.20
C HIS A 103 28.03 7.26 -1.03
N ALA A 104 28.32 6.22 -1.80
CA ALA A 104 29.43 6.24 -2.75
C ALA A 104 29.06 6.91 -4.08
N VAL A 105 27.78 7.10 -4.33
CA VAL A 105 27.25 7.68 -5.58
C VAL A 105 26.70 9.08 -5.35
N PHE A 106 26.03 9.30 -4.19
CA PHE A 106 25.44 10.58 -3.83
C PHE A 106 26.14 11.20 -2.63
N GLU A 107 26.38 12.50 -2.68
CA GLU A 107 27.05 13.27 -1.62
C GLU A 107 26.18 13.32 -0.35
N SER A 108 24.88 13.45 -0.50
CA SER A 108 23.91 13.39 0.59
C SER A 108 22.59 12.76 0.15
N VAL A 109 21.96 12.04 1.06
CA VAL A 109 20.66 11.40 0.84
C VAL A 109 19.76 11.71 2.04
N ASN A 110 18.57 12.23 1.78
CA ASN A 110 17.58 12.42 2.80
C ASN A 110 16.83 11.08 3.03
N GLU A 111 16.92 10.54 4.22
CA GLU A 111 16.27 9.27 4.59
C GLU A 111 14.76 9.41 4.79
N ARG A 112 14.28 10.63 4.96
CA ARG A 112 12.85 10.91 5.08
C ARG A 112 12.25 11.14 3.69
N PRO A 113 11.14 10.44 3.34
CA PRO A 113 10.47 10.71 2.09
C PRO A 113 9.95 12.15 2.06
N LEU A 114 10.08 12.80 0.91
CA LEU A 114 9.56 14.15 0.70
C LEU A 114 8.06 14.14 0.44
N ILE A 115 7.59 13.08 -0.23
CA ILE A 115 6.18 12.87 -0.60
C ILE A 115 5.87 11.40 -0.39
N VAL A 116 4.74 11.09 0.18
CA VAL A 116 4.23 9.74 0.40
C VAL A 116 2.99 9.53 -0.48
#